data_96e07bbd1515735682dc91db5c278419
#
_entry.id   96e07bbd1515735682dc91db5c278419
#
_cell.length_a   1.000
_cell.length_b   1.000
_cell.length_c   1.000
_cell.angle_alpha   90.00
_cell.angle_beta   90.00
_cell.angle_gamma   90.00
#
_symmetry.space_group_name_H-M   'P 1'
#
loop_
_entity.id
_entity.type
_entity.pdbx_description
1 polymer ?
#
loop_
_entity_poly.entity_id
_entity_poly.type
_entity_poly.pdbx_seq_one_letter_code
_entity_poly.pdbx_strand_id
1 'polypeptide(L)'
;MPDLDKRDTAAEIRKAVENYFKQEKAKYDPFDKRGVAHATYGVETKFGHVEVFFHAYNDMLILHLIIPLKAGEEERAKVAEFLLRANYGLKVGCFDFDFEDGEISYRVPIYCGVDEFAPPNHEQIDAALTIGLMMVDKYGDNLVKVMFGLAEPVDAIDAAEEDD
;
A
#
# COMPACT_ATOMS: atom_id res chain seq x y z
N MET A 1 25.44 18.29 20.68
CA MET A 1 24.56 17.58 19.74
C MET A 1 25.13 16.21 19.45
N PRO A 2 24.36 15.13 19.56
CA PRO A 2 24.83 13.86 19.02
C PRO A 2 25.03 14.05 17.52
N ASP A 3 26.12 13.50 17.02
CA ASP A 3 26.57 13.55 15.64
C ASP A 3 25.49 12.94 14.74
N LEU A 4 24.64 13.76 14.13
CA LEU A 4 23.57 13.34 13.20
C LEU A 4 24.14 12.55 11.99
N ASP A 5 25.44 12.68 11.71
CA ASP A 5 26.12 11.95 10.66
C ASP A 5 26.33 10.45 10.95
N LYS A 6 25.93 9.96 12.13
CA LYS A 6 26.09 8.55 12.54
C LYS A 6 24.81 7.82 12.87
N ARG A 7 23.66 8.50 12.82
CA ARG A 7 22.38 7.87 13.16
C ARG A 7 21.81 7.13 11.94
N ASP A 8 21.71 5.82 12.06
CA ASP A 8 21.05 5.00 11.02
C ASP A 8 19.53 5.02 11.25
N THR A 9 18.87 6.04 10.73
CA THR A 9 17.42 6.25 10.85
C THR A 9 16.62 5.17 10.12
N ALA A 10 17.12 4.66 9.00
CA ALA A 10 16.51 3.54 8.30
C ALA A 10 16.51 2.26 9.15
N ALA A 11 17.60 2.01 9.90
CA ALA A 11 17.65 0.89 10.85
C ALA A 11 16.63 1.03 11.98
N GLU A 12 16.41 2.26 12.47
CA GLU A 12 15.39 2.52 13.48
C GLU A 12 13.97 2.26 12.95
N ILE A 13 13.69 2.64 11.70
CA ILE A 13 12.41 2.33 11.04
C ILE A 13 12.24 0.83 10.87
N ARG A 14 13.28 0.10 10.39
CA ARG A 14 13.24 -1.37 10.27
C ARG A 14 12.93 -2.03 11.60
N LYS A 15 13.58 -1.58 12.67
CA LYS A 15 13.34 -2.10 14.03
C LYS A 15 11.89 -1.87 14.49
N ALA A 16 11.33 -0.70 14.20
CA ALA A 16 9.94 -0.39 14.53
C ALA A 16 8.97 -1.34 13.82
N VAL A 17 9.20 -1.63 12.54
CA VAL A 17 8.40 -2.58 11.75
C VAL A 17 8.55 -4.01 12.30
N GLU A 18 9.76 -4.45 12.60
CA GLU A 18 10.00 -5.77 13.20
C GLU A 18 9.29 -5.94 14.55
N ASN A 19 9.31 -4.90 15.38
CA ASN A 19 8.59 -4.89 16.66
C ASN A 19 7.07 -4.96 16.44
N TYR A 20 6.55 -4.26 15.44
CA TYR A 20 5.14 -4.35 15.04
C TYR A 20 4.77 -5.79 14.66
N PHE A 21 5.53 -6.43 13.79
CA PHE A 21 5.28 -7.82 13.41
C PHE A 21 5.31 -8.78 14.58
N LYS A 22 6.25 -8.60 15.52
CA LYS A 22 6.35 -9.43 16.73
C LYS A 22 5.14 -9.26 17.64
N GLN A 23 4.69 -8.03 17.84
CA GLN A 23 3.50 -7.74 18.65
C GLN A 23 2.22 -8.33 18.03
N GLU A 24 2.08 -8.22 16.72
CA GLU A 24 0.96 -8.78 15.97
C GLU A 24 1.07 -10.30 15.73
N LYS A 25 2.19 -10.93 16.11
CA LYS A 25 2.48 -12.34 15.81
C LYS A 25 2.32 -12.68 14.34
N ALA A 26 2.65 -11.72 13.48
CA ALA A 26 2.56 -11.83 12.04
C ALA A 26 3.67 -12.73 11.49
N LYS A 27 3.36 -13.46 10.43
CA LYS A 27 4.37 -14.10 9.59
C LYS A 27 4.86 -13.09 8.57
N TYR A 28 6.18 -12.94 8.45
CA TYR A 28 6.78 -12.01 7.52
C TYR A 28 8.15 -12.49 7.06
N ASP A 29 8.56 -12.03 5.89
CA ASP A 29 9.93 -12.15 5.40
C ASP A 29 10.74 -10.95 5.88
N PRO A 30 11.89 -11.17 6.53
CA PRO A 30 12.71 -10.10 7.10
C PRO A 30 13.20 -9.08 6.07
N PHE A 31 13.61 -7.90 6.54
CA PHE A 31 14.21 -6.90 5.69
C PHE A 31 15.40 -7.44 4.89
N ASP A 32 15.37 -7.23 3.60
CA ASP A 32 16.45 -7.57 2.67
C ASP A 32 17.49 -6.43 2.59
N LYS A 33 18.48 -6.61 1.72
CA LYS A 33 19.56 -5.63 1.50
C LYS A 33 19.06 -4.29 0.94
N ARG A 34 17.86 -4.26 0.34
CA ARG A 34 17.24 -3.05 -0.20
C ARG A 34 16.39 -2.31 0.84
N GLY A 35 16.32 -2.83 2.08
CA GLY A 35 15.49 -2.26 3.13
C GLY A 35 14.00 -2.57 2.97
N VAL A 36 13.68 -3.77 2.47
CA VAL A 36 12.30 -4.20 2.19
C VAL A 36 11.98 -5.46 2.96
N ALA A 37 10.93 -5.42 3.77
CA ALA A 37 10.28 -6.57 4.38
C ALA A 37 8.97 -6.89 3.66
N HIS A 38 8.47 -8.10 3.80
CA HIS A 38 7.30 -8.57 3.08
C HIS A 38 6.38 -9.39 3.98
N ALA A 39 5.08 -9.20 3.82
CA ALA A 39 4.07 -10.03 4.44
C ALA A 39 2.84 -10.13 3.55
N THR A 40 2.11 -11.25 3.64
CA THR A 40 0.87 -11.49 2.92
C THR A 40 -0.32 -11.26 3.85
N TYR A 41 -1.32 -10.54 3.38
CA TYR A 41 -2.55 -10.27 4.12
C TYR A 41 -3.79 -10.69 3.34
N GLY A 42 -4.72 -11.34 4.04
CA GLY A 42 -6.04 -11.65 3.48
C GLY A 42 -6.89 -10.40 3.32
N VAL A 43 -7.71 -10.39 2.26
CA VAL A 43 -8.69 -9.34 1.97
C VAL A 43 -10.04 -9.97 1.63
N GLU A 44 -11.11 -9.18 1.71
CA GLU A 44 -12.49 -9.63 1.46
C GLU A 44 -12.81 -9.71 -0.05
N THR A 45 -12.00 -9.08 -0.90
CA THR A 45 -12.18 -9.10 -2.35
C THR A 45 -12.02 -10.49 -2.94
N LYS A 46 -12.53 -10.70 -4.15
CA LYS A 46 -12.48 -12.00 -4.85
C LYS A 46 -11.06 -12.51 -5.12
N PHE A 47 -10.04 -11.66 -5.17
CA PHE A 47 -8.65 -12.09 -5.30
C PHE A 47 -8.03 -12.58 -3.97
N GLY A 48 -8.68 -12.38 -2.84
CA GLY A 48 -8.45 -13.04 -1.56
C GLY A 48 -7.26 -12.58 -0.74
N HIS A 49 -6.24 -11.98 -1.33
CA HIS A 49 -5.03 -11.53 -0.62
C HIS A 49 -4.32 -10.40 -1.33
N VAL A 50 -3.44 -9.71 -0.61
CA VAL A 50 -2.45 -8.77 -1.14
C VAL A 50 -1.07 -9.09 -0.57
N GLU A 51 -0.06 -8.80 -1.35
CA GLU A 51 1.33 -8.82 -0.92
C GLU A 51 1.70 -7.42 -0.43
N VAL A 52 2.17 -7.31 0.80
CA VAL A 52 2.52 -6.01 1.38
C VAL A 52 4.03 -5.91 1.56
N PHE A 53 4.62 -4.93 0.91
CA PHE A 53 6.04 -4.60 0.99
C PHE A 53 6.22 -3.37 1.87
N PHE A 54 7.08 -3.50 2.88
CA PHE A 54 7.42 -2.44 3.82
C PHE A 54 8.81 -1.91 3.44
N HIS A 55 8.87 -0.73 2.87
CA HIS A 55 10.11 -0.08 2.45
C HIS A 55 10.56 0.93 3.50
N ALA A 56 11.70 0.67 4.16
CA ALA A 56 12.30 1.58 5.10
C ALA A 56 13.33 2.47 4.41
N TYR A 57 13.03 3.76 4.32
CA TYR A 57 13.93 4.82 3.88
C TYR A 57 14.53 5.53 5.08
N ASN A 58 15.38 6.54 4.85
CA ASN A 58 15.98 7.30 5.95
C ASN A 58 14.98 8.20 6.71
N ASP A 59 13.95 8.65 6.03
CA ASP A 59 13.00 9.65 6.50
C ASP A 59 11.54 9.19 6.48
N MET A 60 11.28 7.98 5.95
CA MET A 60 9.91 7.46 5.82
C MET A 60 9.86 5.94 5.74
N LEU A 61 8.70 5.41 6.10
CA LEU A 61 8.28 4.06 5.81
C LEU A 61 7.18 4.12 4.75
N ILE A 62 7.30 3.33 3.70
CA ILE A 62 6.24 3.21 2.70
C ILE A 62 5.73 1.77 2.66
N LEU A 63 4.41 1.62 2.79
CA LEU A 63 3.73 0.35 2.56
C LEU A 63 3.21 0.32 1.12
N HIS A 64 3.54 -0.73 0.38
CA HIS A 64 2.96 -1.04 -0.92
C HIS A 64 2.14 -2.31 -0.82
N LEU A 65 0.83 -2.19 -1.01
CA LEU A 65 -0.09 -3.32 -1.05
C LEU A 65 -0.30 -3.69 -2.52
N ILE A 66 0.33 -4.77 -2.97
CA ILE A 66 0.29 -5.20 -4.36
C ILE A 66 -0.92 -6.10 -4.59
N ILE A 67 -1.76 -5.73 -5.53
CA ILE A 67 -2.89 -6.56 -5.95
C ILE A 67 -2.37 -7.73 -6.80
N PRO A 68 -2.77 -9.00 -6.52
CA PRO A 68 -2.20 -10.16 -7.19
C PRO A 68 -2.71 -10.39 -8.63
N LEU A 69 -3.23 -9.36 -9.26
CA LEU A 69 -3.70 -9.35 -10.64
C LEU A 69 -3.09 -8.16 -11.37
N LYS A 70 -2.77 -8.36 -12.64
CA LYS A 70 -2.27 -7.30 -13.52
C LYS A 70 -3.28 -6.97 -14.61
N ALA A 71 -3.42 -5.69 -14.93
CA ALA A 71 -4.29 -5.25 -16.03
C ALA A 71 -3.71 -5.68 -17.38
N GLY A 72 -4.55 -6.31 -18.20
CA GLY A 72 -4.21 -6.62 -19.58
C GLY A 72 -4.01 -5.35 -20.41
N GLU A 73 -3.20 -5.43 -21.45
CA GLU A 73 -2.79 -4.27 -22.25
C GLU A 73 -4.00 -3.48 -22.81
N GLU A 74 -5.04 -4.18 -23.25
CA GLU A 74 -6.25 -3.56 -23.80
C GLU A 74 -7.06 -2.80 -22.74
N GLU A 75 -6.99 -3.20 -21.48
CA GLU A 75 -7.79 -2.60 -20.40
C GLU A 75 -7.02 -1.57 -19.56
N ARG A 76 -5.73 -1.38 -19.81
CA ARG A 76 -4.87 -0.49 -18.99
C ARG A 76 -5.38 0.94 -18.93
N ALA A 77 -5.84 1.51 -20.03
CA ALA A 77 -6.37 2.87 -20.05
C ALA A 77 -7.63 3.02 -19.17
N LYS A 78 -8.54 2.06 -19.22
CA LYS A 78 -9.74 2.04 -18.38
C LYS A 78 -9.42 1.80 -16.91
N VAL A 79 -8.47 0.90 -16.62
CA VAL A 79 -7.99 0.67 -15.25
C VAL A 79 -7.36 1.93 -14.68
N ALA A 80 -6.51 2.62 -15.45
CA ALA A 80 -5.92 3.88 -15.04
C ALA A 80 -6.99 4.95 -14.74
N GLU A 81 -8.02 5.07 -15.56
CA GLU A 81 -9.15 5.97 -15.32
C GLU A 81 -9.87 5.60 -14.00
N PHE A 82 -10.18 4.33 -13.79
CA PHE A 82 -10.80 3.86 -12.56
C PHE A 82 -9.96 4.25 -11.32
N LEU A 83 -8.66 3.95 -11.34
CA LEU A 83 -7.76 4.24 -10.22
C LEU A 83 -7.61 5.74 -9.96
N LEU A 84 -7.54 6.55 -11.02
CA LEU A 84 -7.46 8.00 -10.89
C LEU A 84 -8.75 8.57 -10.28
N ARG A 85 -9.91 8.05 -10.67
CA ARG A 85 -11.19 8.42 -10.04
C ARG A 85 -11.26 7.99 -8.58
N ALA A 86 -10.80 6.77 -8.27
CA ALA A 86 -10.72 6.28 -6.88
C ALA A 86 -9.81 7.15 -6.01
N ASN A 87 -8.68 7.62 -6.54
CA ASN A 87 -7.74 8.49 -5.84
C ASN A 87 -8.30 9.87 -5.52
N TYR A 88 -9.28 10.34 -6.27
CA TYR A 88 -9.88 11.65 -6.03
C TYR A 88 -10.60 11.65 -4.67
N GLY A 89 -10.13 12.49 -3.77
CA GLY A 89 -10.72 12.63 -2.42
C GLY A 89 -10.17 11.68 -1.37
N LEU A 90 -9.26 10.74 -1.68
CA LEU A 90 -8.60 9.92 -0.68
C LEU A 90 -7.72 10.80 0.24
N LYS A 91 -7.84 10.58 1.55
CA LYS A 91 -7.10 11.36 2.55
C LYS A 91 -5.71 10.82 2.82
N VAL A 92 -5.54 9.50 2.76
CA VAL A 92 -4.29 8.81 3.11
C VAL A 92 -3.98 7.75 2.08
N GLY A 93 -2.80 7.86 1.48
CA GLY A 93 -2.38 6.92 0.44
C GLY A 93 -3.06 7.15 -0.91
N CYS A 94 -2.72 6.33 -1.86
CA CYS A 94 -3.29 6.36 -3.20
C CYS A 94 -3.03 5.04 -3.93
N PHE A 95 -3.82 4.78 -4.97
CA PHE A 95 -3.50 3.74 -5.94
C PHE A 95 -2.38 4.20 -6.88
N ASP A 96 -1.44 3.31 -7.13
CA ASP A 96 -0.41 3.45 -8.16
C ASP A 96 -0.65 2.41 -9.26
N PHE A 97 -0.30 2.77 -10.49
CA PHE A 97 -0.48 1.92 -11.65
C PHE A 97 0.74 1.96 -12.57
N ASP A 98 1.27 0.80 -12.91
CA ASP A 98 2.36 0.68 -13.88
C ASP A 98 1.80 0.33 -15.26
N PHE A 99 1.93 1.26 -16.21
CA PHE A 99 1.47 1.07 -17.59
C PHE A 99 2.33 0.06 -18.36
N GLU A 100 3.55 -0.22 -17.93
CA GLU A 100 4.44 -1.14 -18.65
C GLU A 100 4.01 -2.59 -18.48
N ASP A 101 3.61 -2.99 -17.26
CA ASP A 101 3.25 -4.38 -16.97
C ASP A 101 1.83 -4.57 -16.41
N GLY A 102 1.12 -3.48 -16.13
CA GLY A 102 -0.24 -3.51 -15.60
C GLY A 102 -0.33 -3.76 -14.10
N GLU A 103 0.78 -3.66 -13.35
CA GLU A 103 0.77 -3.80 -11.89
C GLU A 103 -0.04 -2.70 -11.23
N ILE A 104 -0.82 -3.10 -10.22
CA ILE A 104 -1.66 -2.21 -9.42
C ILE A 104 -1.28 -2.36 -7.96
N SER A 105 -1.04 -1.25 -7.29
CA SER A 105 -0.76 -1.23 -5.86
C SER A 105 -1.50 -0.11 -5.14
N TYR A 106 -1.67 -0.25 -3.82
CA TYR A 106 -2.05 0.85 -2.95
C TYR A 106 -0.84 1.24 -2.10
N ARG A 107 -0.47 2.51 -2.12
CA ARG A 107 0.72 3.02 -1.45
C ARG A 107 0.33 3.91 -0.26
N VAL A 108 0.88 3.60 0.91
CA VAL A 108 0.68 4.39 2.14
C VAL A 108 2.03 4.81 2.70
N PRO A 109 2.42 6.09 2.61
CA PRO A 109 3.65 6.59 3.22
C PRO A 109 3.42 7.03 4.67
N ILE A 110 4.42 6.79 5.52
CA ILE A 110 4.53 7.36 6.86
C ILE A 110 5.81 8.18 6.91
N TYR A 111 5.69 9.49 6.92
CA TYR A 111 6.83 10.39 7.03
C TYR A 111 7.34 10.43 8.47
N CYS A 112 8.64 10.21 8.67
CA CYS A 112 9.28 10.09 9.97
C CYS A 112 10.13 11.32 10.36
N GLY A 113 10.24 12.30 9.45
CA GLY A 113 11.02 13.51 9.67
C GLY A 113 12.51 13.37 9.32
N VAL A 114 13.17 14.49 9.21
CA VAL A 114 14.61 14.59 8.99
C VAL A 114 15.27 15.22 10.21
N ASP A 115 14.95 16.46 10.53
CA ASP A 115 15.53 17.19 11.67
C ASP A 115 14.95 16.72 13.01
N GLU A 116 13.66 16.51 13.05
CA GLU A 116 12.94 15.94 14.21
C GLU A 116 12.49 14.51 13.90
N PHE A 117 13.45 13.65 13.57
CA PHE A 117 13.18 12.26 13.23
C PHE A 117 12.65 11.47 14.42
N ALA A 118 11.56 10.72 14.18
CA ALA A 118 11.08 9.65 15.05
C ALA A 118 10.63 8.46 14.22
N PRO A 119 11.04 7.23 14.58
CA PRO A 119 10.52 6.03 13.89
C PRO A 119 9.01 5.92 14.11
N PRO A 120 8.26 5.27 13.21
CA PRO A 120 6.82 5.12 13.38
C PRO A 120 6.52 4.25 14.60
N ASN A 121 5.48 4.59 15.34
CA ASN A 121 5.00 3.75 16.44
C ASN A 121 4.07 2.64 15.92
N HIS A 122 3.69 1.73 16.81
CA HIS A 122 2.77 0.62 16.48
C HIS A 122 1.47 1.09 15.85
N GLU A 123 0.82 2.10 16.42
CA GLU A 123 -0.45 2.62 15.94
C GLU A 123 -0.35 3.23 14.53
N GLN A 124 0.73 3.92 14.22
CA GLN A 124 0.96 4.49 12.89
C GLN A 124 1.14 3.42 11.82
N ILE A 125 1.87 2.36 12.13
CA ILE A 125 2.07 1.22 11.21
C ILE A 125 0.74 0.47 11.02
N ASP A 126 0.05 0.18 12.13
CA ASP A 126 -1.24 -0.51 12.10
C ASP A 126 -2.30 0.27 11.33
N ALA A 127 -2.38 1.58 11.55
CA ALA A 127 -3.29 2.46 10.83
C ALA A 127 -2.99 2.49 9.32
N ALA A 128 -1.72 2.61 8.94
CA ALA A 128 -1.33 2.61 7.52
C ALA A 128 -1.71 1.29 6.82
N LEU A 129 -1.43 0.16 7.46
CA LEU A 129 -1.81 -1.15 6.94
C LEU A 129 -3.32 -1.31 6.85
N THR A 130 -4.04 -0.98 7.91
CA THR A 130 -5.51 -1.07 7.98
C THR A 130 -6.18 -0.20 6.90
N ILE A 131 -5.73 1.05 6.74
CA ILE A 131 -6.25 1.94 5.70
C ILE A 131 -6.01 1.34 4.31
N GLY A 132 -4.81 0.84 4.05
CA GLY A 132 -4.49 0.19 2.77
C GLY A 132 -5.39 -1.00 2.48
N LEU A 133 -5.58 -1.90 3.45
CA LEU A 133 -6.46 -3.07 3.32
C LEU A 133 -7.94 -2.67 3.10
N MET A 134 -8.42 -1.66 3.84
CA MET A 134 -9.78 -1.14 3.68
C MET A 134 -10.01 -0.55 2.29
N MET A 135 -9.04 0.19 1.74
CA MET A 135 -9.16 0.77 0.40
C MET A 135 -9.11 -0.30 -0.69
N VAL A 136 -8.27 -1.31 -0.54
CA VAL A 136 -8.26 -2.48 -1.43
C VAL A 136 -9.61 -3.19 -1.39
N ASP A 137 -10.19 -3.40 -0.21
CA ASP A 137 -11.51 -4.03 -0.09
C ASP A 137 -12.62 -3.17 -0.69
N LYS A 138 -12.60 -1.86 -0.46
CA LYS A 138 -13.62 -0.95 -0.98
C LYS A 138 -13.66 -0.94 -2.52
N TYR A 139 -12.51 -0.87 -3.18
CA TYR A 139 -12.42 -0.69 -4.62
C TYR A 139 -12.14 -1.99 -5.40
N GLY A 140 -11.64 -3.02 -4.74
CA GLY A 140 -11.04 -4.19 -5.39
C GLY A 140 -11.97 -4.97 -6.30
N ASP A 141 -13.17 -5.30 -5.89
CA ASP A 141 -14.11 -6.08 -6.71
C ASP A 141 -14.58 -5.30 -7.95
N ASN A 142 -14.80 -3.99 -7.82
CA ASN A 142 -15.14 -3.14 -8.95
C ASN A 142 -13.95 -2.88 -9.88
N LEU A 143 -12.74 -2.81 -9.35
CA LEU A 143 -11.51 -2.80 -10.13
C LEU A 143 -11.40 -4.05 -11.00
N VAL A 144 -11.67 -5.23 -10.44
CA VAL A 144 -11.65 -6.51 -11.18
C VAL A 144 -12.65 -6.48 -12.34
N LYS A 145 -13.84 -5.93 -12.16
CA LYS A 145 -14.82 -5.77 -13.24
C LYS A 145 -14.26 -4.93 -14.40
N VAL A 146 -13.58 -3.84 -14.08
CA VAL A 146 -12.93 -3.00 -15.12
C VAL A 146 -11.78 -3.75 -15.80
N MET A 147 -10.97 -4.47 -15.03
CA MET A 147 -9.84 -5.27 -15.54
C MET A 147 -10.26 -6.34 -16.57
N PHE A 148 -11.45 -6.87 -16.42
CA PHE A 148 -12.00 -7.91 -17.31
C PHE A 148 -13.03 -7.37 -18.31
N GLY A 149 -13.15 -6.05 -18.46
CA GLY A 149 -14.07 -5.44 -19.41
C GLY A 149 -15.56 -5.62 -19.07
N LEU A 150 -15.89 -5.91 -17.82
CA LEU A 150 -17.25 -6.15 -17.34
C LEU A 150 -17.97 -4.91 -16.86
N ALA A 151 -17.25 -3.79 -16.67
CA ALA A 151 -17.81 -2.51 -16.27
C ALA A 151 -16.98 -1.36 -16.83
N GLU A 152 -17.64 -0.26 -17.12
CA GLU A 152 -16.95 0.99 -17.44
C GLU A 152 -16.43 1.67 -16.15
N PRO A 153 -15.32 2.43 -16.22
CA PRO A 153 -14.72 3.04 -15.03
C PRO A 153 -15.68 3.89 -14.20
N VAL A 154 -16.53 4.69 -14.84
CA VAL A 154 -17.50 5.54 -14.14
C VAL A 154 -18.51 4.72 -13.35
N ASP A 155 -19.11 3.71 -13.98
CA ASP A 155 -20.10 2.85 -13.35
C ASP A 155 -19.48 2.05 -12.20
N ALA A 156 -18.25 1.59 -12.38
CA ALA A 156 -17.51 0.84 -11.36
C ALA A 156 -17.16 1.72 -10.13
N ILE A 157 -16.80 2.98 -10.33
CA ILE A 157 -16.56 3.94 -9.25
C ILE A 157 -17.86 4.24 -8.51
N ASP A 158 -18.93 4.52 -9.22
CA ASP A 158 -20.24 4.79 -8.61
C ASP A 158 -20.67 3.60 -7.72
N ALA A 159 -20.50 2.38 -8.21
CA ALA A 159 -20.79 1.17 -7.45
C ALA A 159 -19.89 0.99 -6.21
N ALA A 160 -18.59 1.33 -6.30
CA ALA A 160 -17.67 1.23 -5.19
C ALA A 160 -17.93 2.26 -4.08
N GLU A 161 -18.49 3.41 -4.41
CA GLU A 161 -18.71 4.55 -3.51
C GLU A 161 -20.16 4.75 -3.11
N GLU A 162 -21.08 3.84 -3.51
CA GLU A 162 -22.53 3.96 -3.29
C GLU A 162 -22.93 3.98 -1.81
N ASP A 163 -22.10 3.40 -0.94
CA ASP A 163 -22.37 3.29 0.52
C ASP A 163 -21.69 4.40 1.35
N ASP A 164 -21.14 5.43 0.72
CA ASP A 164 -20.45 6.55 1.40
C ASP A 164 -21.41 7.66 1.84
#